data_76b2449283e676a873ecd92d0273a3b9
#
_entry.id   76b2449283e676a873ecd92d0273a3b9
#
_cell.length_a   1.000
_cell.length_b   1.000
_cell.length_c   1.000
_cell.angle_alpha   90.00
_cell.angle_beta   90.00
_cell.angle_gamma   90.00
#
_symmetry.space_group_name_H-M   'P 1'
#
loop_
_entity.id
_entity.type
_entity.pdbx_description
1 polymer ?
#
loop_
_entity_poly.entity_id
_entity_poly.type
_entity_poly.pdbx_seq_one_letter_code
_entity_poly.pdbx_strand_id
1 'polypeptide(L)'
;SWFFIVLSGILTAFTLLSLPLYLQKYRAAITLASFWISLLLLLFICAVYTGGGWFFVAMWSVTLGFSVVFLPFILPSLPLPGSLYQHKALLCIAADTILLFILLASALHYTGNMGAYFTVACPVALAGLLYVWVLLAVIRYLKIHPYFRTAMVLGFSGIYTLFINSILHVIIDRVPFQMQPCDFRIWNGDYINGNTTMILFLICILLAAAFTVGGIIITVKKRSAES
;
A
#
# COMPACT_ATOMS: atom_id res chain seq x y z
N SER A 1 -34.99 -2.99 -11.29
CA SER A 1 -35.19 -1.77 -12.06
C SER A 1 -34.06 -0.80 -11.73
N TRP A 2 -33.53 -0.09 -12.71
CA TRP A 2 -32.45 0.88 -12.58
C TRP A 2 -32.72 2.00 -11.57
N PHE A 3 -33.98 2.21 -11.18
CA PHE A 3 -34.43 3.16 -10.17
C PHE A 3 -33.66 3.03 -8.84
N PHE A 4 -33.47 1.83 -8.31
CA PHE A 4 -32.74 1.61 -7.06
C PHE A 4 -31.26 1.93 -7.18
N ILE A 5 -30.66 1.76 -8.36
CA ILE A 5 -29.27 2.12 -8.65
C ILE A 5 -29.13 3.64 -8.60
N VAL A 6 -30.05 4.37 -9.24
CA VAL A 6 -30.05 5.84 -9.22
C VAL A 6 -30.30 6.36 -7.82
N LEU A 7 -31.29 5.80 -7.11
CA LEU A 7 -31.61 6.22 -5.73
C LEU A 7 -30.42 6.01 -4.79
N SER A 8 -29.72 4.87 -4.87
CA SER A 8 -28.53 4.61 -4.04
C SER A 8 -27.35 5.52 -4.42
N GLY A 9 -27.20 5.86 -5.71
CA GLY A 9 -26.21 6.86 -6.16
C GLY A 9 -26.49 8.25 -5.59
N ILE A 10 -27.76 8.68 -5.60
CA ILE A 10 -28.19 9.96 -4.97
C ILE A 10 -27.93 9.92 -3.47
N LEU A 11 -28.24 8.82 -2.80
CA LEU A 11 -28.00 8.67 -1.36
C LEU A 11 -26.50 8.77 -1.04
N THR A 12 -25.64 8.15 -1.86
CA THR A 12 -24.18 8.23 -1.71
C THR A 12 -23.68 9.66 -1.85
N ALA A 13 -24.14 10.39 -2.87
CA ALA A 13 -23.81 11.80 -3.06
C ALA A 13 -24.33 12.67 -1.90
N PHE A 14 -25.55 12.42 -1.46
CA PHE A 14 -26.14 13.15 -0.32
C PHE A 14 -25.36 12.93 0.97
N THR A 15 -24.97 11.72 1.31
CA THR A 15 -24.17 11.42 2.51
C THR A 15 -22.83 12.15 2.48
N LEU A 16 -22.16 12.21 1.33
CA LEU A 16 -20.88 12.88 1.20
C LEU A 16 -20.99 14.41 1.35
N LEU A 17 -22.03 15.01 0.78
CA LEU A 17 -22.17 16.46 0.72
C LEU A 17 -22.89 17.06 1.93
N SER A 18 -23.92 16.39 2.45
CA SER A 18 -24.82 16.96 3.46
C SER A 18 -24.42 16.58 4.88
N LEU A 19 -23.95 15.36 5.13
CA LEU A 19 -23.59 14.92 6.47
C LEU A 19 -22.56 15.82 7.17
N PRO A 20 -21.49 16.30 6.50
CA PRO A 20 -20.50 17.18 7.13
C PRO A 20 -21.08 18.48 7.67
N LEU A 21 -22.21 18.95 7.10
CA LEU A 21 -22.86 20.20 7.52
C LEU A 21 -23.59 20.07 8.86
N TYR A 22 -24.12 18.89 9.15
CA TYR A 22 -24.95 18.64 10.34
C TYR A 22 -24.15 18.09 11.53
N LEU A 23 -22.97 17.49 11.28
CA LEU A 23 -22.18 16.85 12.34
C LEU A 23 -21.20 17.84 12.98
N GLN A 24 -21.20 17.91 14.31
CA GLN A 24 -20.23 18.70 15.06
C GLN A 24 -19.05 17.87 15.58
N LYS A 25 -19.32 16.62 16.00
CA LYS A 25 -18.32 15.70 16.57
C LYS A 25 -18.06 14.53 15.63
N TYR A 26 -16.82 14.12 15.51
CA TYR A 26 -16.37 13.02 14.62
C TYR A 26 -16.80 13.17 13.15
N ARG A 27 -16.95 14.41 12.68
CA ARG A 27 -17.47 14.77 11.36
C ARG A 27 -16.83 13.94 10.23
N ALA A 28 -15.49 13.92 10.17
CA ALA A 28 -14.78 13.20 9.11
C ALA A 28 -15.04 11.68 9.18
N ALA A 29 -14.93 11.08 10.36
CA ALA A 29 -15.10 9.62 10.52
C ALA A 29 -16.53 9.17 10.15
N ILE A 30 -17.56 9.87 10.63
CA ILE A 30 -18.95 9.51 10.36
C ILE A 30 -19.29 9.73 8.88
N THR A 31 -18.86 10.86 8.28
CA THR A 31 -19.13 11.13 6.86
C THR A 31 -18.47 10.10 5.96
N LEU A 32 -17.19 9.80 6.21
CA LEU A 32 -16.46 8.81 5.40
C LEU A 32 -17.04 7.40 5.61
N ALA A 33 -17.39 7.01 6.84
CA ALA A 33 -18.02 5.71 7.09
C ALA A 33 -19.39 5.60 6.39
N SER A 34 -20.22 6.64 6.46
CA SER A 34 -21.52 6.67 5.77
C SER A 34 -21.37 6.61 4.25
N PHE A 35 -20.38 7.32 3.69
CA PHE A 35 -20.05 7.24 2.28
C PHE A 35 -19.63 5.83 1.87
N TRP A 36 -18.74 5.20 2.63
CA TRP A 36 -18.32 3.81 2.38
C TRP A 36 -19.49 2.83 2.43
N ILE A 37 -20.36 2.91 3.45
CA ILE A 37 -21.55 2.06 3.57
C ILE A 37 -22.50 2.27 2.38
N SER A 38 -22.74 3.54 1.99
CA SER A 38 -23.60 3.87 0.84
C SER A 38 -23.03 3.31 -0.48
N LEU A 39 -21.71 3.36 -0.64
CA LEU A 39 -21.03 2.80 -1.81
C LEU A 39 -21.15 1.26 -1.85
N LEU A 40 -21.00 0.59 -0.70
CA LEU A 40 -21.22 -0.86 -0.61
C LEU A 40 -22.68 -1.24 -0.88
N LEU A 41 -23.63 -0.45 -0.43
CA LEU A 41 -25.05 -0.64 -0.74
C LEU A 41 -25.32 -0.52 -2.25
N LEU A 42 -24.72 0.48 -2.90
CA LEU A 42 -24.80 0.63 -4.35
C LEU A 42 -24.26 -0.61 -5.07
N LEU A 43 -23.08 -1.10 -4.67
CA LEU A 43 -22.51 -2.32 -5.25
C LEU A 43 -23.39 -3.54 -5.02
N PHE A 44 -23.97 -3.68 -3.83
CA PHE A 44 -24.90 -4.78 -3.52
C PHE A 44 -26.13 -4.74 -4.39
N ILE A 45 -26.77 -3.56 -4.56
CA ILE A 45 -27.92 -3.40 -5.45
C ILE A 45 -27.55 -3.78 -6.87
N CYS A 46 -26.42 -3.30 -7.40
CA CYS A 46 -25.92 -3.67 -8.73
C CYS A 46 -25.73 -5.18 -8.86
N ALA A 47 -25.14 -5.80 -7.85
CA ALA A 47 -24.88 -7.25 -7.85
C ALA A 47 -26.16 -8.07 -7.89
N VAL A 48 -27.20 -7.68 -7.16
CA VAL A 48 -28.53 -8.33 -7.18
C VAL A 48 -29.10 -8.32 -8.60
N TYR A 49 -28.91 -7.21 -9.35
CA TYR A 49 -29.42 -7.10 -10.72
C TYR A 49 -28.58 -7.82 -11.78
N THR A 50 -27.27 -8.02 -11.51
CA THR A 50 -26.34 -8.59 -12.50
C THR A 50 -25.96 -10.05 -12.26
N GLY A 51 -26.57 -10.71 -11.25
CA GLY A 51 -26.27 -12.10 -10.93
C GLY A 51 -25.13 -12.30 -9.91
N GLY A 52 -24.60 -11.22 -9.32
CA GLY A 52 -23.94 -11.17 -8.00
C GLY A 52 -22.61 -11.87 -7.74
N GLY A 53 -22.11 -12.73 -8.60
CA GLY A 53 -20.92 -13.52 -8.31
C GLY A 53 -19.65 -12.69 -8.02
N TRP A 54 -19.53 -11.52 -8.62
CA TRP A 54 -18.40 -10.59 -8.48
C TRP A 54 -18.46 -9.71 -7.21
N PHE A 55 -19.59 -9.69 -6.51
CA PHE A 55 -19.86 -8.75 -5.42
C PHE A 55 -18.77 -8.74 -4.32
N PHE A 56 -18.39 -9.92 -3.84
CA PHE A 56 -17.41 -10.02 -2.76
C PHE A 56 -16.03 -9.49 -3.17
N VAL A 57 -15.61 -9.72 -4.41
CA VAL A 57 -14.34 -9.18 -4.92
C VAL A 57 -14.40 -7.65 -4.98
N ALA A 58 -15.47 -7.08 -5.53
CA ALA A 58 -15.66 -5.64 -5.60
C ALA A 58 -15.78 -4.99 -4.21
N MET A 59 -16.52 -5.61 -3.29
CA MET A 59 -16.68 -5.16 -1.91
C MET A 59 -15.32 -5.06 -1.20
N TRP A 60 -14.50 -6.11 -1.26
CA TRP A 60 -13.18 -6.10 -0.61
C TRP A 60 -12.20 -5.17 -1.31
N SER A 61 -12.26 -5.03 -2.65
CA SER A 61 -11.44 -4.07 -3.39
C SER A 61 -11.74 -2.62 -2.98
N VAL A 62 -13.03 -2.27 -2.92
CA VAL A 62 -13.46 -0.93 -2.46
C VAL A 62 -13.10 -0.70 -1.00
N THR A 63 -13.29 -1.71 -0.15
CA THR A 63 -12.94 -1.62 1.28
C THR A 63 -11.44 -1.42 1.48
N LEU A 64 -10.59 -2.15 0.77
CA LEU A 64 -9.14 -1.97 0.81
C LEU A 64 -8.74 -0.58 0.30
N GLY A 65 -9.25 -0.16 -0.86
CA GLY A 65 -8.98 1.17 -1.39
C GLY A 65 -9.41 2.29 -0.44
N PHE A 66 -10.59 2.13 0.17
CA PHE A 66 -11.10 3.05 1.18
C PHE A 66 -10.22 3.07 2.44
N SER A 67 -9.78 1.91 2.91
CA SER A 67 -8.88 1.79 4.07
C SER A 67 -7.56 2.51 3.81
N VAL A 68 -6.87 2.21 2.72
CA VAL A 68 -5.58 2.83 2.37
C VAL A 68 -5.66 4.35 2.31
N VAL A 69 -6.74 4.89 1.72
CA VAL A 69 -6.88 6.35 1.53
C VAL A 69 -7.39 7.05 2.78
N PHE A 70 -8.43 6.52 3.42
CA PHE A 70 -9.18 7.27 4.45
C PHE A 70 -8.89 6.82 5.88
N LEU A 71 -8.44 5.59 6.12
CA LEU A 71 -8.15 5.12 7.47
C LEU A 71 -7.11 5.99 8.21
N PRO A 72 -6.04 6.49 7.57
CA PRO A 72 -5.11 7.42 8.21
C PRO A 72 -5.75 8.72 8.71
N PHE A 73 -6.83 9.17 8.07
CA PHE A 73 -7.58 10.38 8.44
C PHE A 73 -8.69 10.10 9.47
N ILE A 74 -9.27 8.91 9.43
CA ILE A 74 -10.33 8.49 10.35
C ILE A 74 -9.76 8.15 11.73
N LEU A 75 -8.66 7.40 11.80
CA LEU A 75 -8.05 6.95 13.05
C LEU A 75 -7.77 8.08 14.06
N PRO A 76 -7.20 9.22 13.65
CA PRO A 76 -6.97 10.36 14.58
C PRO A 76 -8.26 10.96 15.14
N SER A 77 -9.39 10.79 14.44
CA SER A 77 -10.69 11.32 14.86
C SER A 77 -11.43 10.41 15.84
N LEU A 78 -10.95 9.18 16.04
CA LEU A 78 -11.56 8.20 16.95
C LEU A 78 -10.97 8.32 18.36
N PRO A 79 -11.77 8.07 19.42
CA PRO A 79 -11.30 8.06 20.81
C PRO A 79 -10.53 6.76 21.10
N LEU A 80 -9.32 6.65 20.58
CA LEU A 80 -8.46 5.49 20.78
C LEU A 80 -7.71 5.58 22.12
N PRO A 81 -7.46 4.45 22.82
CA PRO A 81 -6.55 4.40 23.96
C PRO A 81 -5.17 4.94 23.58
N GLY A 82 -4.50 5.64 24.50
CA GLY A 82 -3.24 6.33 24.22
C GLY A 82 -2.12 5.44 23.64
N SER A 83 -2.06 4.17 24.04
CA SER A 83 -1.12 3.18 23.50
C SER A 83 -1.36 2.89 22.01
N LEU A 84 -2.61 2.75 21.59
CA LEU A 84 -2.99 2.51 20.18
C LEU A 84 -2.79 3.77 19.34
N TYR A 85 -3.03 4.96 19.91
CA TYR A 85 -2.86 6.22 19.21
C TYR A 85 -1.39 6.46 18.79
N GLN A 86 -0.42 6.02 19.61
CA GLN A 86 0.99 6.10 19.27
C GLN A 86 1.39 5.23 18.07
N HIS A 87 0.65 4.13 17.83
CA HIS A 87 0.93 3.14 16.78
C HIS A 87 -0.06 3.19 15.61
N LYS A 88 -0.74 4.32 15.39
CA LYS A 88 -1.77 4.46 14.34
C LYS A 88 -1.31 4.05 12.93
N ALA A 89 -0.07 4.35 12.54
CA ALA A 89 0.44 3.95 11.23
C ALA A 89 0.59 2.42 11.12
N LEU A 90 1.03 1.76 12.19
CA LEU A 90 1.11 0.31 12.26
C LEU A 90 -0.29 -0.31 12.16
N LEU A 91 -1.29 0.27 12.84
CA LEU A 91 -2.67 -0.19 12.77
C LEU A 91 -3.25 -0.08 11.36
N CYS A 92 -2.99 1.05 10.65
CA CYS A 92 -3.41 1.20 9.26
C CYS A 92 -2.82 0.11 8.37
N ILE A 93 -1.49 -0.06 8.40
CA ILE A 93 -0.81 -1.04 7.55
C ILE A 93 -1.20 -2.47 7.93
N ALA A 94 -1.43 -2.77 9.22
CA ALA A 94 -1.92 -4.08 9.64
C ALA A 94 -3.34 -4.35 9.12
N ALA A 95 -4.24 -3.38 9.20
CA ALA A 95 -5.59 -3.49 8.65
C ALA A 95 -5.56 -3.69 7.13
N ASP A 96 -4.77 -2.88 6.41
CA ASP A 96 -4.61 -3.00 4.96
C ASP A 96 -4.00 -4.34 4.56
N THR A 97 -3.05 -4.87 5.35
CA THR A 97 -2.48 -6.20 5.16
C THR A 97 -3.54 -7.29 5.25
N ILE A 98 -4.38 -7.25 6.29
CA ILE A 98 -5.47 -8.23 6.48
C ILE A 98 -6.47 -8.14 5.33
N LEU A 99 -6.89 -6.91 4.97
CA LEU A 99 -7.84 -6.69 3.87
C LEU A 99 -7.28 -7.17 2.53
N LEU A 100 -5.99 -6.99 2.29
CA LEU A 100 -5.33 -7.49 1.08
C LEU A 100 -5.43 -9.02 0.98
N PHE A 101 -5.15 -9.75 2.06
CA PHE A 101 -5.26 -11.22 2.03
C PHE A 101 -6.70 -11.70 1.87
N ILE A 102 -7.69 -11.01 2.45
CA ILE A 102 -9.11 -11.31 2.26
C ILE A 102 -9.50 -11.05 0.79
N LEU A 103 -9.05 -9.94 0.20
CA LEU A 103 -9.29 -9.63 -1.20
C LEU A 103 -8.70 -10.69 -2.12
N LEU A 104 -7.45 -11.11 -1.90
CA LEU A 104 -6.81 -12.16 -2.68
C LEU A 104 -7.57 -13.50 -2.58
N ALA A 105 -8.00 -13.88 -1.37
CA ALA A 105 -8.81 -15.07 -1.18
C ALA A 105 -10.14 -14.98 -1.94
N SER A 106 -10.84 -13.83 -1.88
CA SER A 106 -12.09 -13.61 -2.58
C SER A 106 -11.93 -13.64 -4.10
N ALA A 107 -10.86 -13.04 -4.62
CA ALA A 107 -10.57 -13.01 -6.05
C ALA A 107 -10.27 -14.42 -6.59
N LEU A 108 -9.45 -15.19 -5.89
CA LEU A 108 -9.11 -16.55 -6.27
C LEU A 108 -10.30 -17.53 -6.11
N HIS A 109 -11.14 -17.30 -5.13
CA HIS A 109 -12.40 -18.04 -4.99
C HIS A 109 -13.32 -17.76 -6.19
N TYR A 110 -13.46 -16.50 -6.56
CA TYR A 110 -14.29 -16.08 -7.71
C TYR A 110 -13.79 -16.67 -9.04
N THR A 111 -12.47 -16.74 -9.23
CA THR A 111 -11.88 -17.34 -10.46
C THR A 111 -11.77 -18.86 -10.41
N GLY A 112 -12.14 -19.51 -9.30
CA GLY A 112 -12.04 -20.97 -9.14
C GLY A 112 -10.60 -21.47 -8.89
N ASN A 113 -9.64 -20.58 -8.66
CA ASN A 113 -8.21 -20.90 -8.55
C ASN A 113 -7.69 -20.87 -7.10
N MET A 114 -8.47 -21.33 -6.13
CA MET A 114 -8.08 -21.34 -4.71
C MET A 114 -6.76 -22.07 -4.42
N GLY A 115 -6.38 -23.05 -5.25
CA GLY A 115 -5.09 -23.74 -5.14
C GLY A 115 -3.87 -22.83 -5.27
N ALA A 116 -3.99 -21.72 -6.02
CA ALA A 116 -2.93 -20.74 -6.19
C ALA A 116 -2.79 -19.77 -4.99
N TYR A 117 -3.71 -19.79 -4.02
CA TYR A 117 -3.69 -18.85 -2.90
C TYR A 117 -2.42 -18.95 -2.08
N PHE A 118 -2.09 -20.14 -1.57
CA PHE A 118 -0.89 -20.36 -0.76
C PHE A 118 0.39 -20.53 -1.59
N THR A 119 0.27 -20.99 -2.85
CA THR A 119 1.44 -21.30 -3.68
C THR A 119 1.99 -20.12 -4.46
N VAL A 120 1.14 -19.15 -4.78
CA VAL A 120 1.54 -17.97 -5.59
C VAL A 120 1.10 -16.67 -4.94
N ALA A 121 -0.21 -16.50 -4.66
CA ALA A 121 -0.74 -15.21 -4.25
C ALA A 121 -0.19 -14.73 -2.90
N CYS A 122 -0.18 -15.60 -1.88
CA CYS A 122 0.38 -15.25 -0.57
C CYS A 122 1.88 -14.94 -0.63
N PRO A 123 2.76 -15.75 -1.24
CA PRO A 123 4.19 -15.42 -1.35
C PRO A 123 4.45 -14.11 -2.10
N VAL A 124 3.74 -13.85 -3.20
CA VAL A 124 3.86 -12.60 -3.96
C VAL A 124 3.43 -11.40 -3.10
N ALA A 125 2.28 -11.51 -2.42
CA ALA A 125 1.79 -10.47 -1.52
C ALA A 125 2.76 -10.22 -0.35
N LEU A 126 3.30 -11.28 0.25
CA LEU A 126 4.30 -11.18 1.32
C LEU A 126 5.59 -10.51 0.84
N ALA A 127 6.06 -10.80 -0.37
CA ALA A 127 7.21 -10.13 -0.94
C ALA A 127 6.98 -8.61 -1.04
N GLY A 128 5.81 -8.17 -1.55
CA GLY A 128 5.44 -6.75 -1.60
C GLY A 128 5.25 -6.12 -0.23
N LEU A 129 4.57 -6.82 0.68
CA LEU A 129 4.32 -6.35 2.05
C LEU A 129 5.61 -6.21 2.87
N LEU A 130 6.59 -7.08 2.66
CA LEU A 130 7.90 -6.97 3.31
C LEU A 130 8.51 -5.58 3.08
N TYR A 131 8.44 -5.08 1.86
CA TYR A 131 8.91 -3.73 1.52
C TYR A 131 8.18 -2.66 2.34
N VAL A 132 6.85 -2.70 2.37
CA VAL A 132 6.03 -1.71 3.10
C VAL A 132 6.32 -1.75 4.60
N TRP A 133 6.41 -2.95 5.19
CA TRP A 133 6.68 -3.13 6.62
C TRP A 133 8.09 -2.67 7.01
N VAL A 134 9.10 -2.94 6.17
CA VAL A 134 10.47 -2.44 6.41
C VAL A 134 10.51 -0.91 6.31
N LEU A 135 9.85 -0.31 5.31
CA LEU A 135 9.76 1.15 5.21
C LEU A 135 9.08 1.76 6.44
N LEU A 136 7.96 1.18 6.91
CA LEU A 136 7.30 1.63 8.13
C LEU A 136 8.27 1.58 9.32
N ALA A 137 9.00 0.48 9.48
CA ALA A 137 9.97 0.30 10.56
C ALA A 137 11.07 1.38 10.51
N VAL A 138 11.66 1.61 9.35
CA VAL A 138 12.73 2.62 9.17
C VAL A 138 12.20 4.04 9.39
N ILE A 139 11.07 4.39 8.77
CA ILE A 139 10.56 5.77 8.81
C ILE A 139 10.05 6.13 10.20
N ARG A 140 9.35 5.20 10.87
CA ARG A 140 8.64 5.53 12.10
C ARG A 140 9.37 5.16 13.38
N TYR A 141 10.09 4.04 13.40
CA TYR A 141 10.67 3.50 14.63
C TYR A 141 12.17 3.76 14.76
N LEU A 142 12.92 3.99 13.67
CA LEU A 142 14.30 4.38 13.76
C LEU A 142 14.43 5.85 14.21
N LYS A 143 15.00 6.05 15.40
CA LYS A 143 15.27 7.38 15.96
C LYS A 143 16.64 7.89 15.51
N ILE A 144 16.83 8.06 14.20
CA ILE A 144 18.06 8.58 13.59
C ILE A 144 17.77 9.91 12.89
N HIS A 145 18.84 10.65 12.60
CA HIS A 145 18.74 11.93 11.89
C HIS A 145 18.03 11.74 10.52
N PRO A 146 17.15 12.68 10.11
CA PRO A 146 16.35 12.53 8.88
C PRO A 146 17.16 12.17 7.62
N TYR A 147 18.35 12.75 7.44
CA TYR A 147 19.21 12.44 6.30
C TYR A 147 19.63 10.97 6.24
N PHE A 148 20.07 10.40 7.37
CA PHE A 148 20.43 8.98 7.42
C PHE A 148 19.21 8.07 7.23
N ARG A 149 18.04 8.49 7.75
CA ARG A 149 16.78 7.75 7.52
C ARG A 149 16.41 7.71 6.03
N THR A 150 16.50 8.84 5.32
CA THR A 150 16.27 8.91 3.88
C THR A 150 17.29 8.06 3.13
N ALA A 151 18.57 8.11 3.50
CA ALA A 151 19.61 7.27 2.90
C ALA A 151 19.32 5.77 3.06
N MET A 152 18.86 5.34 4.24
CA MET A 152 18.47 3.94 4.49
C MET A 152 17.26 3.51 3.67
N VAL A 153 16.22 4.37 3.57
CA VAL A 153 15.04 4.12 2.73
C VAL A 153 15.46 3.95 1.27
N LEU A 154 16.27 4.85 0.74
CA LEU A 154 16.74 4.78 -0.64
C LEU A 154 17.62 3.55 -0.90
N GLY A 155 18.57 3.27 0.00
CA GLY A 155 19.42 2.09 -0.11
C GLY A 155 18.62 0.79 -0.11
N PHE A 156 17.67 0.65 0.83
CA PHE A 156 16.78 -0.52 0.88
C PHE A 156 15.89 -0.61 -0.37
N SER A 157 15.34 0.53 -0.84
CA SER A 157 14.52 0.55 -2.05
C SER A 157 15.30 0.12 -3.29
N GLY A 158 16.54 0.57 -3.43
CA GLY A 158 17.42 0.14 -4.53
C GLY A 158 17.68 -1.37 -4.50
N ILE A 159 18.08 -1.90 -3.34
CA ILE A 159 18.31 -3.35 -3.15
C ILE A 159 17.02 -4.14 -3.42
N TYR A 160 15.89 -3.71 -2.87
CA TYR A 160 14.61 -4.37 -3.08
C TYR A 160 14.23 -4.40 -4.56
N THR A 161 14.36 -3.28 -5.28
CA THR A 161 14.08 -3.20 -6.72
C THR A 161 14.96 -4.14 -7.52
N LEU A 162 16.25 -4.28 -7.15
CA LEU A 162 17.18 -5.17 -7.82
C LEU A 162 16.77 -6.65 -7.75
N PHE A 163 16.22 -7.08 -6.62
CA PHE A 163 15.90 -8.49 -6.36
C PHE A 163 14.46 -8.88 -6.60
N ILE A 164 13.50 -7.95 -6.53
CA ILE A 164 12.07 -8.28 -6.52
C ILE A 164 11.64 -9.06 -7.76
N ASN A 165 12.10 -8.67 -8.96
CA ASN A 165 11.75 -9.38 -10.19
C ASN A 165 12.24 -10.83 -10.18
N SER A 166 13.48 -11.06 -9.72
CA SER A 166 14.04 -12.41 -9.60
C SER A 166 13.27 -13.25 -8.57
N ILE A 167 12.86 -12.64 -7.45
CA ILE A 167 12.02 -13.30 -6.44
C ILE A 167 10.65 -13.67 -7.02
N LEU A 168 10.03 -12.77 -7.78
CA LEU A 168 8.74 -13.04 -8.42
C LEU A 168 8.84 -14.18 -9.44
N HIS A 169 9.90 -14.26 -10.24
CA HIS A 169 10.13 -15.37 -11.16
C HIS A 169 10.27 -16.72 -10.42
N VAL A 170 10.97 -16.74 -9.28
CA VAL A 170 11.06 -17.97 -8.46
C VAL A 170 9.67 -18.40 -7.96
N ILE A 171 8.82 -17.44 -7.54
CA ILE A 171 7.50 -17.75 -6.98
C ILE A 171 6.49 -18.14 -8.08
N ILE A 172 6.45 -17.38 -9.17
CA ILE A 172 5.42 -17.52 -10.21
C ILE A 172 5.80 -18.63 -11.18
N ASP A 173 7.02 -18.56 -11.72
CA ASP A 173 7.49 -19.44 -12.81
C ASP A 173 8.20 -20.70 -12.28
N ARG A 174 8.45 -20.76 -10.96
CA ARG A 174 9.15 -21.87 -10.27
C ARG A 174 10.53 -22.18 -10.88
N VAL A 175 11.21 -21.15 -11.40
CA VAL A 175 12.57 -21.25 -11.90
C VAL A 175 13.59 -20.95 -10.79
N PRO A 176 14.81 -21.49 -10.86
CA PRO A 176 15.85 -21.15 -9.89
C PRO A 176 16.13 -19.65 -9.90
N PHE A 177 16.53 -19.13 -8.74
CA PHE A 177 16.86 -17.71 -8.61
C PHE A 177 17.99 -17.33 -9.58
N GLN A 178 17.70 -16.39 -10.46
CA GLN A 178 18.66 -15.81 -11.41
C GLN A 178 18.47 -14.30 -11.44
N MET A 179 19.57 -13.56 -11.41
CA MET A 179 19.51 -12.12 -11.63
C MET A 179 19.15 -11.85 -13.09
N GLN A 180 18.35 -10.83 -13.32
CA GLN A 180 17.96 -10.45 -14.67
C GLN A 180 19.21 -10.01 -15.47
N PRO A 181 19.34 -10.45 -16.73
CA PRO A 181 20.45 -10.05 -17.57
C PRO A 181 20.43 -8.53 -17.79
N CYS A 182 21.58 -7.90 -17.67
CA CYS A 182 21.75 -6.47 -17.83
C CYS A 182 22.85 -6.20 -18.85
N ASP A 183 22.49 -5.54 -19.96
CA ASP A 183 23.43 -5.01 -20.95
C ASP A 183 22.89 -3.69 -21.49
N PHE A 184 23.50 -2.59 -21.09
CA PHE A 184 23.06 -1.24 -21.48
C PHE A 184 23.22 -0.94 -22.98
N ARG A 185 23.87 -1.80 -23.73
CA ARG A 185 24.00 -1.67 -25.19
C ARG A 185 22.77 -2.23 -25.92
N ILE A 186 22.05 -3.12 -25.26
CA ILE A 186 20.91 -3.86 -25.83
C ILE A 186 19.63 -3.48 -25.08
N TRP A 187 18.66 -2.93 -25.79
CA TRP A 187 17.37 -2.51 -25.25
C TRP A 187 16.21 -3.27 -25.94
N ASN A 188 16.25 -4.60 -25.85
CA ASN A 188 15.16 -5.47 -26.31
C ASN A 188 14.37 -6.04 -25.13
N GLY A 189 13.33 -6.83 -25.42
CA GLY A 189 12.45 -7.42 -24.42
C GLY A 189 13.15 -8.21 -23.33
N ASP A 190 14.27 -8.84 -23.63
CA ASP A 190 15.00 -9.70 -22.68
C ASP A 190 15.85 -8.90 -21.69
N TYR A 191 16.38 -7.75 -22.10
CA TYR A 191 17.29 -6.93 -21.30
C TYR A 191 16.65 -5.70 -20.68
N ILE A 192 15.47 -5.25 -21.18
CA ILE A 192 14.86 -3.98 -20.76
C ILE A 192 14.56 -3.95 -19.25
N ASN A 193 14.07 -5.06 -18.69
CA ASN A 193 13.77 -5.16 -17.26
C ASN A 193 15.04 -5.09 -16.42
N GLY A 194 16.10 -5.82 -16.80
CA GLY A 194 17.39 -5.82 -16.11
C GLY A 194 18.07 -4.46 -16.17
N ASN A 195 18.10 -3.82 -17.35
CA ASN A 195 18.68 -2.49 -17.53
C ASN A 195 17.94 -1.43 -16.70
N THR A 196 16.60 -1.42 -16.75
CA THR A 196 15.78 -0.47 -15.97
C THR A 196 15.98 -0.66 -14.48
N THR A 197 15.97 -1.90 -14.02
CA THR A 197 16.18 -2.24 -12.59
C THR A 197 17.57 -1.80 -12.12
N MET A 198 18.61 -2.01 -12.94
CA MET A 198 19.98 -1.60 -12.61
C MET A 198 20.11 -0.07 -12.58
N ILE A 199 19.50 0.65 -13.51
CA ILE A 199 19.48 2.14 -13.50
C ILE A 199 18.79 2.64 -12.21
N LEU A 200 17.63 2.11 -11.87
CA LEU A 200 16.93 2.50 -10.64
C LEU A 200 17.77 2.21 -9.40
N PHE A 201 18.40 1.04 -9.34
CA PHE A 201 19.33 0.69 -8.27
C PHE A 201 20.46 1.71 -8.14
N LEU A 202 21.15 2.04 -9.26
CA LEU A 202 22.24 3.00 -9.27
C LEU A 202 21.80 4.39 -8.82
N ILE A 203 20.64 4.87 -9.29
CA ILE A 203 20.06 6.15 -8.86
C ILE A 203 19.80 6.13 -7.35
N CYS A 204 19.17 5.08 -6.83
CA CYS A 204 18.89 4.95 -5.40
C CYS A 204 20.17 4.96 -4.55
N ILE A 205 21.21 4.25 -4.98
CA ILE A 205 22.49 4.19 -4.26
C ILE A 205 23.23 5.54 -4.30
N LEU A 206 23.26 6.22 -5.44
CA LEU A 206 23.84 7.55 -5.57
C LEU A 206 23.13 8.57 -4.67
N LEU A 207 21.81 8.56 -4.67
CA LEU A 207 21.02 9.42 -3.78
C LEU A 207 21.25 9.06 -2.30
N ALA A 208 21.29 7.77 -1.96
CA ALA A 208 21.55 7.33 -0.58
C ALA A 208 22.95 7.82 -0.13
N ALA A 209 23.97 7.72 -0.97
CA ALA A 209 25.30 8.24 -0.70
C ALA A 209 25.30 9.76 -0.49
N ALA A 210 24.63 10.51 -1.37
CA ALA A 210 24.50 11.97 -1.25
C ALA A 210 23.81 12.39 0.08
N PHE A 211 22.70 11.72 0.45
CA PHE A 211 22.03 11.97 1.74
C PHE A 211 22.91 11.59 2.95
N THR A 212 23.69 10.53 2.85
CA THR A 212 24.63 10.15 3.92
C THR A 212 25.70 11.20 4.12
N VAL A 213 26.34 11.66 3.03
CA VAL A 213 27.34 12.74 3.09
C VAL A 213 26.75 14.03 3.64
N GLY A 214 25.58 14.43 3.16
CA GLY A 214 24.85 15.59 3.69
C GLY A 214 24.57 15.48 5.19
N GLY A 215 24.17 14.31 5.66
CA GLY A 215 23.95 14.03 7.08
C GLY A 215 25.22 14.15 7.93
N ILE A 216 26.36 13.68 7.43
CA ILE A 216 27.67 13.80 8.08
C ILE A 216 28.06 15.28 8.20
N ILE A 217 28.00 16.04 7.10
CA ILE A 217 28.37 17.47 7.07
C ILE A 217 27.56 18.26 8.09
N ILE A 218 26.24 18.07 8.14
CA ILE A 218 25.37 18.78 9.09
C ILE A 218 25.69 18.40 10.53
N THR A 219 25.94 17.11 10.80
CA THR A 219 26.27 16.64 12.15
C THR A 219 27.59 17.21 12.65
N VAL A 220 28.62 17.26 11.77
CA VAL A 220 29.93 17.85 12.09
C VAL A 220 29.81 19.33 12.33
N LYS A 221 29.10 20.07 11.45
CA LYS A 221 28.91 21.53 11.60
C LYS A 221 28.18 21.87 12.89
N LYS A 222 27.20 21.07 13.31
CA LYS A 222 26.48 21.28 14.57
C LYS A 222 27.42 21.11 15.77
N ARG A 223 28.26 20.07 15.79
CA ARG A 223 29.24 19.85 16.85
C ARG A 223 30.27 21.00 16.98
N SER A 224 30.76 21.51 15.82
CA SER A 224 31.70 22.64 15.81
C SER A 224 31.08 23.97 16.25
N ALA A 225 29.79 24.12 16.27
CA ALA A 225 29.08 25.31 16.74
C ALA A 225 28.75 25.25 18.25
N GLU A 226 28.80 24.06 18.83
CA GLU A 226 28.54 23.82 20.28
C GLU A 226 29.86 23.76 21.12
N SER A 227 31.03 23.68 20.46
CA SER A 227 32.37 23.74 21.05
C SER A 227 32.92 25.15 21.08
#